data_1a1405559d8c0b9405b87cebc86c048a
#
_entry.id   1a1405559d8c0b9405b87cebc86c048a
#
_cell.length_a   1.000
_cell.length_b   1.000
_cell.length_c   1.000
_cell.angle_alpha   90.00
_cell.angle_beta   90.00
_cell.angle_gamma   90.00
#
_symmetry.space_group_name_H-M   'P 1'
#
loop_
_entity.id
_entity.type
_entity.pdbx_description
1 polymer ?
#
loop_
_entity_poly.entity_id
_entity_poly.type
_entity_poly.pdbx_seq_one_letter_code
_entity_poly.pdbx_strand_id
1 'polypeptide(L)'
;MQPVLKRKLKLLLTICVISSISGVIYQLVDADHIDFRSIYLGLNLGLSFGVLELFILDRYQQQFQKLPFFWHLVIKSILYTIIILIVAGPIVLLLELREGGDISGFWNDLFSPGFYSIIVYALIMYTLLVFYMQVNRMVGEGVLIKFLWGRYYKPVEEERVFMFLDMKSSTTVAERLGHQKYYALLDEFYHEISIPVLKNKAEIYQYVGDEVVFTWKTKTGIKNLHCIQIFFDIMERLEQRQEKYHDKYGLVPEFKAGVHFGDVITAKIGDLKRVIVYNGDVMNTTARIQEFCNHYNCKLLISGSLLDKLELDETYSASFIDTVKPRGKETELDLHCVTKKY
;
A
#
# COMPACT_ATOMS: atom_id res chain seq x y z
N MET A 1 -7.59 -15.18 8.06
CA MET A 1 -8.23 -13.92 7.60
C MET A 1 -7.37 -13.34 6.50
N GLN A 2 -7.94 -13.04 5.33
CA GLN A 2 -7.19 -12.53 4.19
C GLN A 2 -6.41 -11.25 4.57
N PRO A 3 -5.15 -11.08 4.17
CA PRO A 3 -4.30 -9.95 4.58
C PRO A 3 -4.90 -8.58 4.23
N VAL A 4 -5.60 -8.49 3.10
CA VAL A 4 -6.33 -7.29 2.67
C VAL A 4 -7.44 -6.92 3.66
N LEU A 5 -8.23 -7.90 4.13
CA LEU A 5 -9.30 -7.65 5.10
C LEU A 5 -8.74 -7.19 6.44
N LYS A 6 -7.64 -7.81 6.90
CA LYS A 6 -6.96 -7.39 8.15
C LYS A 6 -6.47 -5.95 8.07
N ARG A 7 -5.91 -5.54 6.92
CA ARG A 7 -5.48 -4.16 6.68
C ARG A 7 -6.68 -3.20 6.70
N LYS A 8 -7.77 -3.54 5.98
CA LYS A 8 -9.00 -2.72 5.94
C LYS A 8 -9.60 -2.54 7.33
N LEU A 9 -9.68 -3.59 8.13
CA LEU A 9 -10.18 -3.51 9.50
C LEU A 9 -9.29 -2.65 10.41
N LYS A 10 -7.97 -2.74 10.27
CA LYS A 10 -7.05 -1.87 11.01
C LYS A 10 -7.24 -0.40 10.63
N LEU A 11 -7.38 -0.10 9.34
CA LEU A 11 -7.64 1.26 8.87
C LEU A 11 -9.00 1.77 9.34
N LEU A 12 -10.04 0.92 9.30
CA LEU A 12 -11.37 1.27 9.81
C LEU A 12 -11.31 1.66 11.30
N LEU A 13 -10.64 0.85 12.11
CA LEU A 13 -10.43 1.17 13.53
C LEU A 13 -9.71 2.51 13.71
N THR A 14 -8.68 2.76 12.92
CA THR A 14 -7.94 4.04 12.96
C THR A 14 -8.84 5.22 12.60
N ILE A 15 -9.66 5.08 11.57
CA ILE A 15 -10.65 6.11 11.16
C ILE A 15 -11.65 6.36 12.29
N CYS A 16 -12.20 5.32 12.91
CA CYS A 16 -13.14 5.45 14.03
C CYS A 16 -12.52 6.20 15.21
N VAL A 17 -11.28 5.85 15.59
CA VAL A 17 -10.57 6.53 16.69
C VAL A 17 -10.31 8.00 16.36
N ILE A 18 -9.81 8.31 15.16
CA ILE A 18 -9.56 9.70 14.73
C ILE A 18 -10.87 10.50 14.72
N SER A 19 -11.97 9.93 14.20
CA SER A 19 -13.26 10.60 14.14
C SER A 19 -13.86 10.83 15.53
N SER A 20 -13.69 9.88 16.47
CA SER A 20 -14.12 10.07 17.85
C SER A 20 -13.34 11.18 18.55
N ILE A 21 -12.01 11.21 18.38
CA ILE A 21 -11.16 12.30 18.92
C ILE A 21 -11.56 13.64 18.29
N SER A 22 -11.81 13.66 16.99
CA SER A 22 -12.26 14.86 16.28
C SER A 22 -13.60 15.38 16.81
N GLY A 23 -14.56 14.48 17.15
CA GLY A 23 -15.81 14.87 17.78
C GLY A 23 -15.61 15.54 19.15
N VAL A 24 -14.71 15.01 19.96
CA VAL A 24 -14.32 15.63 21.26
C VAL A 24 -13.69 17.01 21.06
N ILE A 25 -12.77 17.14 20.09
CA ILE A 25 -12.12 18.43 19.79
C ILE A 25 -13.16 19.46 19.34
N TYR A 26 -14.10 19.06 18.47
CA TYR A 26 -15.19 19.96 18.06
C TYR A 26 -15.97 20.49 19.25
N GLN A 27 -16.34 19.62 20.19
CA GLN A 27 -17.11 19.98 21.35
C GLN A 27 -16.34 20.90 22.32
N LEU A 28 -15.04 20.68 22.49
CA LEU A 28 -14.19 21.59 23.30
C LEU A 28 -14.08 23.00 22.71
N VAL A 29 -14.29 23.15 21.41
CA VAL A 29 -14.29 24.45 20.72
C VAL A 29 -15.65 25.14 20.80
N ASP A 30 -16.76 24.36 20.75
CA ASP A 30 -18.12 24.85 20.68
C ASP A 30 -18.79 24.98 22.08
N ALA A 31 -18.45 24.09 23.01
CA ALA A 31 -18.99 24.08 24.37
C ALA A 31 -17.91 23.73 25.38
N ASP A 32 -17.80 24.49 26.48
CA ASP A 32 -16.75 24.33 27.50
C ASP A 32 -16.78 23.00 28.29
N HIS A 33 -17.56 22.01 27.88
CA HIS A 33 -17.69 20.72 28.55
C HIS A 33 -17.71 19.53 27.54
N ILE A 34 -17.16 18.38 27.98
CA ILE A 34 -17.14 17.16 27.17
C ILE A 34 -18.38 16.33 27.47
N ASP A 35 -19.18 16.00 26.45
CA ASP A 35 -20.29 15.06 26.52
C ASP A 35 -19.97 13.77 25.76
N PHE A 36 -20.36 12.62 26.29
CA PHE A 36 -20.21 11.31 25.62
C PHE A 36 -20.94 11.25 24.26
N ARG A 37 -21.91 12.14 24.03
CA ARG A 37 -22.65 12.27 22.76
C ARG A 37 -21.71 12.54 21.58
N SER A 38 -20.68 13.39 21.75
CA SER A 38 -19.72 13.73 20.71
C SER A 38 -18.83 12.56 20.33
N ILE A 39 -18.43 11.74 21.30
CA ILE A 39 -17.66 10.51 21.07
C ILE A 39 -18.50 9.52 20.28
N TYR A 40 -19.77 9.33 20.68
CA TYR A 40 -20.70 8.41 20.01
C TYR A 40 -20.98 8.84 18.56
N LEU A 41 -21.23 10.12 18.33
CA LEU A 41 -21.48 10.67 17.00
C LEU A 41 -20.23 10.54 16.12
N GLY A 42 -19.05 10.89 16.64
CA GLY A 42 -17.78 10.73 15.95
C GLY A 42 -17.49 9.27 15.59
N LEU A 43 -17.78 8.33 16.49
CA LEU A 43 -17.61 6.89 16.23
C LEU A 43 -18.53 6.40 15.09
N ASN A 44 -19.82 6.77 15.12
CA ASN A 44 -20.79 6.36 14.08
C ASN A 44 -20.46 6.96 12.72
N LEU A 45 -20.09 8.24 12.68
CA LEU A 45 -19.62 8.88 11.46
C LEU A 45 -18.34 8.19 10.95
N GLY A 46 -17.36 7.97 11.82
CA GLY A 46 -16.11 7.28 11.46
C GLY A 46 -16.34 5.86 10.91
N LEU A 47 -17.26 5.11 11.52
CA LEU A 47 -17.65 3.78 11.04
C LEU A 47 -18.28 3.85 9.65
N SER A 48 -19.26 4.74 9.46
CA SER A 48 -19.99 4.90 8.20
C SER A 48 -19.05 5.34 7.06
N PHE A 49 -18.22 6.32 7.30
CA PHE A 49 -17.20 6.76 6.33
C PHE A 49 -16.16 5.70 6.04
N GLY A 50 -15.65 5.03 7.07
CA GLY A 50 -14.66 3.99 6.91
C GLY A 50 -15.21 2.80 6.11
N VAL A 51 -16.47 2.42 6.34
CA VAL A 51 -17.13 1.37 5.54
C VAL A 51 -17.31 1.82 4.10
N LEU A 52 -17.80 3.05 3.86
CA LEU A 52 -17.93 3.59 2.51
C LEU A 52 -16.58 3.60 1.80
N GLU A 53 -15.54 4.17 2.39
CA GLU A 53 -14.23 4.35 1.77
C GLU A 53 -13.52 3.02 1.51
N LEU A 54 -13.45 2.13 2.51
CA LEU A 54 -12.63 0.94 2.46
C LEU A 54 -13.32 -0.28 1.82
N PHE A 55 -14.66 -0.33 1.82
CA PHE A 55 -15.38 -1.50 1.33
C PHE A 55 -16.23 -1.22 0.10
N ILE A 56 -16.77 -0.01 -0.06
CA ILE A 56 -17.61 0.35 -1.19
C ILE A 56 -16.77 1.06 -2.26
N LEU A 57 -16.18 2.20 -1.95
CA LEU A 57 -15.45 3.01 -2.94
C LEU A 57 -14.17 2.35 -3.42
N ASP A 58 -13.52 1.54 -2.57
CA ASP A 58 -12.33 0.77 -2.96
C ASP A 58 -12.61 -0.23 -4.11
N ARG A 59 -13.84 -0.77 -4.22
CA ARG A 59 -14.25 -1.61 -5.37
C ARG A 59 -14.28 -0.85 -6.69
N TYR A 60 -14.58 0.44 -6.65
CA TYR A 60 -14.67 1.31 -7.82
C TYR A 60 -13.40 2.14 -8.02
N GLN A 61 -12.34 1.86 -7.25
CA GLN A 61 -11.10 2.64 -7.26
C GLN A 61 -10.48 2.80 -8.65
N GLN A 62 -10.48 1.75 -9.47
CA GLN A 62 -9.96 1.81 -10.86
C GLN A 62 -10.77 2.77 -11.75
N GLN A 63 -12.07 2.92 -11.50
CA GLN A 63 -12.92 3.87 -12.24
C GLN A 63 -12.69 5.29 -11.74
N PHE A 64 -12.57 5.46 -10.42
CA PHE A 64 -12.28 6.76 -9.81
C PHE A 64 -10.89 7.29 -10.14
N GLN A 65 -9.88 6.42 -10.30
CA GLN A 65 -8.52 6.83 -10.70
C GLN A 65 -8.45 7.47 -12.10
N LYS A 66 -9.44 7.21 -12.97
CA LYS A 66 -9.54 7.85 -14.29
C LYS A 66 -10.06 9.28 -14.23
N LEU A 67 -10.64 9.68 -13.10
CA LEU A 67 -11.16 11.05 -12.91
C LEU A 67 -10.04 11.96 -12.42
N PRO A 68 -10.00 13.23 -12.87
CA PRO A 68 -9.16 14.25 -12.27
C PRO A 68 -9.39 14.35 -10.76
N PHE A 69 -8.33 14.61 -10.02
CA PHE A 69 -8.36 14.68 -8.55
C PHE A 69 -9.49 15.57 -8.00
N PHE A 70 -9.72 16.72 -8.65
CA PHE A 70 -10.78 17.65 -8.26
C PHE A 70 -12.16 16.99 -8.27
N TRP A 71 -12.53 16.32 -9.36
CA TRP A 71 -13.84 15.64 -9.45
C TRP A 71 -13.97 14.47 -8.47
N HIS A 72 -12.88 13.76 -8.22
CA HIS A 72 -12.83 12.74 -7.20
C HIS A 72 -13.16 13.30 -5.79
N LEU A 73 -12.59 14.47 -5.47
CA LEU A 73 -12.86 15.17 -4.21
C LEU A 73 -14.32 15.63 -4.13
N VAL A 74 -14.84 16.24 -5.19
CA VAL A 74 -16.24 16.73 -5.24
C VAL A 74 -17.24 15.59 -5.04
N ILE A 75 -17.10 14.49 -5.78
CA ILE A 75 -18.00 13.33 -5.66
C ILE A 75 -17.96 12.76 -4.25
N LYS A 76 -16.78 12.60 -3.68
CA LYS A 76 -16.65 12.12 -2.30
C LYS A 76 -17.26 13.08 -1.29
N SER A 77 -17.06 14.38 -1.45
CA SER A 77 -17.66 15.38 -0.54
C SER A 77 -19.20 15.32 -0.57
N ILE A 78 -19.80 15.15 -1.74
CA ILE A 78 -21.26 14.97 -1.87
C ILE A 78 -21.70 13.68 -1.17
N LEU A 79 -21.03 12.56 -1.42
CA LEU A 79 -21.35 11.29 -0.75
C LEU A 79 -21.21 11.39 0.77
N TYR A 80 -20.19 12.07 1.25
CA TYR A 80 -19.99 12.29 2.69
C TYR A 80 -21.06 13.17 3.29
N THR A 81 -21.49 14.24 2.62
CA THR A 81 -22.62 15.07 3.08
C THR A 81 -23.89 14.23 3.22
N ILE A 82 -24.19 13.39 2.24
CA ILE A 82 -25.34 12.48 2.28
C ILE A 82 -25.23 11.53 3.50
N ILE A 83 -24.07 10.95 3.76
CA ILE A 83 -23.86 10.07 4.92
C ILE A 83 -24.01 10.82 6.23
N ILE A 84 -23.48 12.05 6.34
CA ILE A 84 -23.67 12.88 7.54
C ILE A 84 -25.15 13.07 7.82
N LEU A 85 -25.94 13.45 6.81
CA LEU A 85 -27.37 13.65 6.96
C LEU A 85 -28.11 12.36 7.37
N ILE A 86 -27.76 11.21 6.77
CA ILE A 86 -28.35 9.90 7.08
C ILE A 86 -28.00 9.44 8.50
N VAL A 87 -26.81 9.74 9.00
CA VAL A 87 -26.34 9.29 10.31
C VAL A 87 -26.71 10.28 11.40
N ALA A 88 -26.47 11.57 11.19
CA ALA A 88 -26.72 12.59 12.19
C ALA A 88 -28.23 12.92 12.35
N GLY A 89 -28.98 12.93 11.27
CA GLY A 89 -30.43 13.24 11.32
C GLY A 89 -31.21 12.33 12.26
N PRO A 90 -31.15 11.00 12.15
CA PRO A 90 -31.81 10.10 13.09
C PRO A 90 -31.34 10.26 14.56
N ILE A 91 -30.06 10.57 14.75
CA ILE A 91 -29.52 10.81 16.12
C ILE A 91 -30.11 12.06 16.71
N VAL A 92 -30.18 13.15 15.96
CA VAL A 92 -30.83 14.41 16.41
C VAL A 92 -32.30 14.17 16.73
N LEU A 93 -33.03 13.46 15.85
CA LEU A 93 -34.43 13.11 16.09
C LEU A 93 -34.62 12.29 17.38
N LEU A 94 -33.80 11.28 17.62
CA LEU A 94 -33.87 10.44 18.81
C LEU A 94 -33.55 11.23 20.08
N LEU A 95 -32.63 12.17 20.02
CA LEU A 95 -32.26 13.03 21.14
C LEU A 95 -33.45 13.99 21.47
N GLU A 96 -34.04 14.63 20.47
CA GLU A 96 -35.16 15.52 20.61
C GLU A 96 -36.38 14.81 21.25
N LEU A 97 -36.75 13.63 20.73
CA LEU A 97 -37.82 12.82 21.27
C LEU A 97 -37.57 12.37 22.74
N ARG A 98 -36.30 12.09 23.08
CA ARG A 98 -35.92 11.71 24.46
C ARG A 98 -36.04 12.86 25.45
N GLU A 99 -35.82 14.10 25.02
CA GLU A 99 -35.92 15.31 25.82
C GLU A 99 -37.37 15.83 25.92
N GLY A 100 -38.33 15.10 25.35
CA GLY A 100 -39.75 15.44 25.36
C GLY A 100 -40.16 16.45 24.29
N GLY A 101 -39.29 16.70 23.33
CA GLY A 101 -39.55 17.53 22.16
C GLY A 101 -40.42 16.84 21.11
N ASP A 102 -40.72 17.53 20.06
CA ASP A 102 -41.57 17.09 18.96
C ASP A 102 -40.89 17.16 17.60
N ILE A 103 -41.58 16.78 16.52
CA ILE A 103 -41.07 16.83 15.16
C ILE A 103 -40.73 18.27 14.74
N SER A 104 -41.37 19.29 15.32
CA SER A 104 -41.06 20.69 15.00
C SER A 104 -39.73 21.12 15.61
N GLY A 105 -39.41 20.65 16.81
CA GLY A 105 -38.08 20.81 17.42
C GLY A 105 -36.98 20.17 16.60
N PHE A 106 -37.21 18.96 16.14
CA PHE A 106 -36.24 18.28 15.23
C PHE A 106 -35.92 19.11 13.99
N TRP A 107 -36.92 19.70 13.32
CA TRP A 107 -36.65 20.55 12.15
C TRP A 107 -35.90 21.83 12.54
N ASN A 108 -36.21 22.42 13.68
CA ASN A 108 -35.48 23.59 14.17
C ASN A 108 -34.00 23.27 14.43
N ASP A 109 -33.72 22.12 15.05
CA ASP A 109 -32.35 21.66 15.30
C ASP A 109 -31.61 21.33 14.01
N LEU A 110 -32.26 20.65 13.07
CA LEU A 110 -31.66 20.27 11.78
C LEU A 110 -31.28 21.48 10.93
N PHE A 111 -32.04 22.58 11.04
CA PHE A 111 -31.74 23.84 10.36
C PHE A 111 -31.07 24.87 11.27
N SER A 112 -30.57 24.47 12.43
CA SER A 112 -29.84 25.35 13.33
C SER A 112 -28.45 25.69 12.83
N PRO A 113 -27.89 26.85 13.16
CA PRO A 113 -26.49 27.18 12.86
C PRO A 113 -25.52 26.16 13.46
N GLY A 114 -25.82 25.57 14.63
CA GLY A 114 -25.03 24.54 15.27
C GLY A 114 -24.92 23.25 14.40
N PHE A 115 -26.03 22.82 13.80
CA PHE A 115 -26.01 21.65 12.91
C PHE A 115 -25.21 21.91 11.64
N TYR A 116 -25.30 23.10 11.04
CA TYR A 116 -24.47 23.46 9.89
C TYR A 116 -22.99 23.51 10.25
N SER A 117 -22.63 23.98 11.44
CA SER A 117 -21.22 24.00 11.88
C SER A 117 -20.66 22.59 12.03
N ILE A 118 -21.46 21.62 12.52
CA ILE A 118 -21.07 20.20 12.58
C ILE A 118 -20.83 19.63 11.18
N ILE A 119 -21.73 19.91 10.23
CA ILE A 119 -21.57 19.45 8.83
C ILE A 119 -20.28 19.99 8.22
N VAL A 120 -20.06 21.31 8.33
CA VAL A 120 -18.85 21.96 7.76
C VAL A 120 -17.59 21.40 8.40
N TYR A 121 -17.57 21.26 9.73
CA TYR A 121 -16.46 20.67 10.47
C TYR A 121 -16.17 19.23 10.02
N ALA A 122 -17.22 18.39 9.97
CA ALA A 122 -17.09 17.01 9.53
C ALA A 122 -16.55 16.90 8.09
N LEU A 123 -17.05 17.72 7.17
CA LEU A 123 -16.57 17.76 5.78
C LEU A 123 -15.09 18.16 5.68
N ILE A 124 -14.67 19.17 6.46
CA ILE A 124 -13.26 19.56 6.52
C ILE A 124 -12.41 18.40 7.02
N MET A 125 -12.78 17.78 8.12
CA MET A 125 -12.03 16.67 8.71
C MET A 125 -11.95 15.45 7.80
N TYR A 126 -13.04 15.09 7.12
CA TYR A 126 -13.02 13.97 6.17
C TYR A 126 -12.26 14.29 4.90
N THR A 127 -12.34 15.53 4.41
CA THR A 127 -11.52 15.97 3.27
C THR A 127 -10.03 15.86 3.60
N LEU A 128 -9.61 16.29 4.78
CA LEU A 128 -8.23 16.15 5.27
C LEU A 128 -7.83 14.67 5.40
N LEU A 129 -8.73 13.82 5.92
CA LEU A 129 -8.46 12.38 6.04
C LEU A 129 -8.28 11.72 4.67
N VAL A 130 -9.15 12.02 3.70
CA VAL A 130 -9.03 11.50 2.33
C VAL A 130 -7.76 12.00 1.66
N PHE A 131 -7.45 13.27 1.81
CA PHE A 131 -6.21 13.85 1.31
C PHE A 131 -4.99 13.15 1.92
N TYR A 132 -4.98 12.96 3.24
CA TYR A 132 -3.92 12.20 3.91
C TYR A 132 -3.78 10.77 3.35
N MET A 133 -4.90 10.05 3.20
CA MET A 133 -4.88 8.69 2.66
C MET A 133 -4.32 8.66 1.23
N GLN A 134 -4.66 9.64 0.42
CA GLN A 134 -4.19 9.73 -0.97
C GLN A 134 -2.71 10.06 -1.05
N VAL A 135 -2.24 11.03 -0.28
CA VAL A 135 -0.81 11.36 -0.18
C VAL A 135 -0.01 10.15 0.33
N ASN A 136 -0.52 9.46 1.36
CA ASN A 136 0.14 8.28 1.91
C ASN A 136 0.23 7.12 0.89
N ARG A 137 -0.74 6.98 -0.02
CA ARG A 137 -0.67 6.03 -1.14
C ARG A 137 0.38 6.43 -2.19
N MET A 138 0.53 7.73 -2.47
CA MET A 138 1.51 8.24 -3.46
C MET A 138 2.95 8.14 -2.95
N VAL A 139 3.15 8.40 -1.66
CA VAL A 139 4.49 8.43 -1.03
C VAL A 139 4.92 7.04 -0.54
N GLY A 140 3.96 6.15 -0.32
CA GLY A 140 4.16 4.82 0.28
C GLY A 140 3.67 4.74 1.73
N GLU A 141 3.18 3.56 2.12
CA GLU A 141 2.58 3.36 3.45
C GLU A 141 3.55 3.65 4.59
N GLY A 142 3.13 4.53 5.50
CA GLY A 142 3.87 4.89 6.70
C GLY A 142 5.10 5.79 6.46
N VAL A 143 5.44 6.11 5.22
CA VAL A 143 6.57 7.01 4.90
C VAL A 143 6.26 8.42 5.40
N LEU A 144 5.04 8.91 5.18
CA LEU A 144 4.63 10.23 5.63
C LEU A 144 4.74 10.40 7.15
N ILE A 145 4.28 9.40 7.92
CA ILE A 145 4.40 9.42 9.39
C ILE A 145 5.86 9.37 9.82
N LYS A 146 6.68 8.50 9.24
CA LYS A 146 8.13 8.42 9.52
C LYS A 146 8.80 9.77 9.22
N PHE A 147 8.35 10.46 8.18
CA PHE A 147 8.84 11.79 7.81
C PHE A 147 8.45 12.86 8.83
N LEU A 148 7.19 12.90 9.28
CA LEU A 148 6.69 13.83 10.28
C LEU A 148 7.39 13.67 11.64
N TRP A 149 7.69 12.43 12.04
CA TRP A 149 8.44 12.14 13.27
C TRP A 149 9.97 12.32 13.11
N GLY A 150 10.43 12.93 12.01
CA GLY A 150 11.85 13.24 11.80
C GLY A 150 12.74 12.03 11.55
N ARG A 151 12.19 10.85 11.28
CA ARG A 151 12.96 9.68 10.87
C ARG A 151 13.61 9.95 9.51
N TYR A 152 14.89 9.61 9.37
CA TYR A 152 15.69 9.88 8.17
C TYR A 152 16.11 11.35 7.96
N TYR A 153 15.95 12.22 8.97
CA TYR A 153 16.60 13.52 8.97
C TYR A 153 18.13 13.40 9.03
N LYS A 154 18.60 12.37 9.75
CA LYS A 154 20.00 11.91 9.70
C LYS A 154 20.05 10.58 8.97
N PRO A 155 21.13 10.30 8.21
CA PRO A 155 21.35 8.98 7.62
C PRO A 155 21.29 7.90 8.70
N VAL A 156 20.58 6.80 8.39
CA VAL A 156 20.42 5.65 9.29
C VAL A 156 20.93 4.41 8.58
N GLU A 157 21.80 3.67 9.23
CA GLU A 157 22.26 2.37 8.76
C GLU A 157 21.22 1.31 9.12
N GLU A 158 20.78 0.55 8.11
CA GLU A 158 19.78 -0.51 8.26
C GLU A 158 20.22 -1.74 7.45
N GLU A 159 20.10 -2.93 8.03
CA GLU A 159 20.24 -4.16 7.27
C GLU A 159 18.89 -4.52 6.62
N ARG A 160 18.88 -4.68 5.29
CA ARG A 160 17.67 -4.90 4.51
C ARG A 160 17.85 -6.01 3.47
N VAL A 161 16.76 -6.68 3.16
CA VAL A 161 16.65 -7.56 1.99
C VAL A 161 16.07 -6.77 0.83
N PHE A 162 16.63 -6.95 -0.35
CA PHE A 162 16.11 -6.41 -1.60
C PHE A 162 15.79 -7.52 -2.58
N MET A 163 14.70 -7.34 -3.33
CA MET A 163 14.36 -8.15 -4.48
C MET A 163 14.12 -7.22 -5.67
N PHE A 164 14.81 -7.49 -6.76
CA PHE A 164 14.58 -6.88 -8.07
C PHE A 164 13.78 -7.88 -8.89
N LEU A 165 12.53 -7.54 -9.18
CA LEU A 165 11.61 -8.34 -9.99
C LEU A 165 11.44 -7.66 -11.34
N ASP A 166 11.79 -8.33 -12.42
CA ASP A 166 11.85 -7.77 -13.76
C ASP A 166 11.11 -8.65 -14.77
N MET A 167 10.45 -8.03 -15.75
CA MET A 167 9.71 -8.76 -16.78
C MET A 167 10.68 -9.36 -17.82
N LYS A 168 10.49 -10.63 -18.11
CA LYS A 168 11.26 -11.31 -19.15
C LYS A 168 10.86 -10.80 -20.54
N SER A 169 11.86 -10.44 -21.34
CA SER A 169 11.66 -9.98 -22.74
C SER A 169 10.73 -8.76 -22.86
N SER A 170 10.77 -7.85 -21.91
CA SER A 170 9.91 -6.68 -21.85
C SER A 170 9.94 -5.81 -23.11
N THR A 171 11.10 -5.62 -23.72
CA THR A 171 11.26 -4.89 -24.98
C THR A 171 10.46 -5.52 -26.12
N THR A 172 10.56 -6.84 -26.29
CA THR A 172 9.79 -7.58 -27.31
C THR A 172 8.28 -7.51 -27.05
N VAL A 173 7.87 -7.60 -25.76
CA VAL A 173 6.48 -7.46 -25.36
C VAL A 173 5.97 -6.05 -25.68
N ALA A 174 6.78 -5.02 -25.38
CA ALA A 174 6.44 -3.62 -25.66
C ALA A 174 6.30 -3.33 -27.16
N GLU A 175 7.22 -3.86 -27.98
CA GLU A 175 7.17 -3.75 -29.45
C GLU A 175 5.92 -4.43 -30.02
N ARG A 176 5.57 -5.63 -29.52
CA ARG A 176 4.40 -6.39 -29.97
C ARG A 176 3.08 -5.72 -29.58
N LEU A 177 2.96 -5.17 -28.38
CA LEU A 177 1.71 -4.58 -27.88
C LEU A 177 1.53 -3.12 -28.26
N GLY A 178 2.62 -2.39 -28.51
CA GLY A 178 2.65 -0.93 -28.61
C GLY A 178 2.53 -0.27 -27.24
N HIS A 179 2.95 0.99 -27.14
CA HIS A 179 3.13 1.70 -25.86
C HIS A 179 1.89 1.72 -24.96
N GLN A 180 0.70 1.97 -25.53
CA GLN A 180 -0.53 2.10 -24.72
C GLN A 180 -0.96 0.78 -24.09
N LYS A 181 -0.95 -0.32 -24.85
CA LYS A 181 -1.33 -1.65 -24.35
C LYS A 181 -0.27 -2.19 -23.40
N TYR A 182 1.02 -1.92 -23.66
CA TYR A 182 2.10 -2.30 -22.77
C TYR A 182 1.97 -1.58 -21.41
N TYR A 183 1.72 -0.27 -21.40
CA TYR A 183 1.44 0.47 -20.16
C TYR A 183 0.24 -0.12 -19.42
N ALA A 184 -0.85 -0.43 -20.13
CA ALA A 184 -2.03 -1.04 -19.51
C ALA A 184 -1.75 -2.43 -18.92
N LEU A 185 -0.87 -3.22 -19.54
CA LEU A 185 -0.41 -4.51 -19.01
C LEU A 185 0.40 -4.33 -17.73
N LEU A 186 1.32 -3.35 -17.68
CA LEU A 186 2.10 -3.04 -16.48
C LEU A 186 1.20 -2.55 -15.33
N ASP A 187 0.26 -1.64 -15.61
CA ASP A 187 -0.69 -1.13 -14.60
C ASP A 187 -1.53 -2.26 -14.01
N GLU A 188 -2.00 -3.19 -14.84
CA GLU A 188 -2.74 -4.36 -14.39
C GLU A 188 -1.87 -5.31 -13.55
N PHE A 189 -0.63 -5.54 -13.97
CA PHE A 189 0.34 -6.32 -13.21
C PHE A 189 0.61 -5.70 -11.84
N TYR A 190 0.86 -4.39 -11.78
CA TYR A 190 1.10 -3.68 -10.52
C TYR A 190 -0.11 -3.73 -9.57
N HIS A 191 -1.31 -3.79 -10.12
CA HIS A 191 -2.51 -4.03 -9.33
C HIS A 191 -2.54 -5.47 -8.76
N GLU A 192 -2.22 -6.48 -9.57
CA GLU A 192 -2.27 -7.89 -9.16
C GLU A 192 -1.23 -8.22 -8.08
N ILE A 193 -0.05 -7.61 -8.10
CA ILE A 193 1.00 -7.85 -7.07
C ILE A 193 0.67 -7.25 -5.71
N SER A 194 -0.32 -6.38 -5.60
CA SER A 194 -0.66 -5.71 -4.33
C SER A 194 -1.03 -6.70 -3.21
N ILE A 195 -1.68 -7.82 -3.54
CA ILE A 195 -2.03 -8.86 -2.57
C ILE A 195 -0.79 -9.64 -2.10
N PRO A 196 0.07 -10.18 -2.99
CA PRO A 196 1.37 -10.75 -2.61
C PRO A 196 2.23 -9.82 -1.75
N VAL A 197 2.31 -8.53 -2.10
CA VAL A 197 3.06 -7.52 -1.35
C VAL A 197 2.56 -7.42 0.09
N LEU A 198 1.24 -7.29 0.29
CA LEU A 198 0.64 -7.22 1.62
C LEU A 198 0.79 -8.52 2.42
N LYS A 199 0.63 -9.68 1.77
CA LYS A 199 0.76 -11.00 2.40
C LYS A 199 2.17 -11.20 2.93
N ASN A 200 3.17 -10.83 2.14
CA ASN A 200 4.59 -11.01 2.44
C ASN A 200 5.23 -9.79 3.11
N LYS A 201 4.45 -8.79 3.52
CA LYS A 201 4.91 -7.58 4.23
C LYS A 201 6.05 -6.87 3.51
N ALA A 202 6.05 -6.90 2.19
CA ALA A 202 7.02 -6.19 1.38
C ALA A 202 6.74 -4.68 1.39
N GLU A 203 7.79 -3.88 1.37
CA GLU A 203 7.73 -2.46 1.04
C GLU A 203 8.11 -2.34 -0.44
N ILE A 204 7.29 -1.68 -1.26
CA ILE A 204 7.68 -1.33 -2.62
C ILE A 204 8.56 -0.09 -2.52
N TYR A 205 9.82 -0.22 -2.95
CA TYR A 205 10.73 0.90 -2.97
C TYR A 205 10.50 1.79 -4.19
N GLN A 206 10.47 1.19 -5.36
CA GLN A 206 10.22 1.91 -6.61
C GLN A 206 9.76 0.99 -7.73
N TYR A 207 9.13 1.59 -8.73
CA TYR A 207 8.86 1.01 -10.05
C TYR A 207 9.80 1.67 -11.06
N VAL A 208 10.53 0.87 -11.84
CA VAL A 208 11.46 1.35 -12.88
C VAL A 208 11.11 0.66 -14.19
N GLY A 209 10.26 1.30 -15.00
CA GLY A 209 9.76 0.65 -16.22
C GLY A 209 8.92 -0.58 -15.90
N ASP A 210 9.41 -1.74 -16.22
CA ASP A 210 8.81 -3.07 -15.95
C ASP A 210 9.40 -3.76 -14.71
N GLU A 211 10.40 -3.15 -14.09
CA GLU A 211 11.02 -3.65 -12.87
C GLU A 211 10.32 -3.11 -11.63
N VAL A 212 10.17 -3.97 -10.63
CA VAL A 212 9.70 -3.62 -9.29
C VAL A 212 10.78 -3.96 -8.28
N VAL A 213 11.17 -2.96 -7.49
CA VAL A 213 12.11 -3.17 -6.38
C VAL A 213 11.34 -3.28 -5.08
N PHE A 214 11.38 -4.47 -4.49
CA PHE A 214 10.85 -4.72 -3.14
C PHE A 214 11.96 -4.68 -2.11
N THR A 215 11.58 -4.29 -0.89
CA THR A 215 12.51 -4.32 0.23
C THR A 215 11.82 -4.70 1.54
N TRP A 216 12.60 -5.28 2.44
CA TRP A 216 12.19 -5.62 3.81
C TRP A 216 13.31 -5.25 4.77
N LYS A 217 12.97 -4.97 6.01
CA LYS A 217 13.95 -5.16 7.09
C LYS A 217 14.30 -6.62 7.15
N THR A 218 15.58 -6.96 7.32
CA THR A 218 16.09 -8.34 7.26
C THR A 218 15.27 -9.30 8.13
N LYS A 219 15.00 -8.94 9.39
CA LYS A 219 14.16 -9.75 10.29
C LYS A 219 12.76 -10.05 9.74
N THR A 220 12.20 -9.12 8.97
CA THR A 220 10.85 -9.29 8.39
C THR A 220 10.92 -10.13 7.11
N GLY A 221 11.92 -9.89 6.26
CA GLY A 221 12.10 -10.59 5.00
C GLY A 221 12.41 -12.08 5.18
N ILE A 222 13.24 -12.41 6.17
CA ILE A 222 13.62 -13.79 6.49
C ILE A 222 12.45 -14.54 7.16
N LYS A 223 11.72 -13.87 8.05
CA LYS A 223 10.62 -14.49 8.79
C LYS A 223 9.57 -15.07 7.84
N ASN A 224 9.27 -16.35 7.99
CA ASN A 224 8.33 -17.11 7.16
C ASN A 224 8.70 -17.02 5.66
N LEU A 225 9.98 -16.87 5.33
CA LEU A 225 10.48 -16.80 3.95
C LEU A 225 9.82 -15.70 3.09
N HIS A 226 9.38 -14.60 3.71
CA HIS A 226 8.61 -13.57 3.00
C HIS A 226 9.31 -13.06 1.73
N CYS A 227 10.66 -12.93 1.77
CA CYS A 227 11.44 -12.44 0.63
C CYS A 227 11.53 -13.44 -0.54
N ILE A 228 11.23 -14.71 -0.31
CA ILE A 228 11.15 -15.75 -1.36
C ILE A 228 9.69 -15.99 -1.74
N GLN A 229 8.82 -16.15 -0.74
CA GLN A 229 7.42 -16.51 -0.93
C GLN A 229 6.68 -15.50 -1.82
N ILE A 230 7.02 -14.22 -1.73
CA ILE A 230 6.40 -13.18 -2.58
C ILE A 230 6.54 -13.50 -4.06
N PHE A 231 7.70 -13.99 -4.51
CA PHE A 231 7.91 -14.34 -5.91
C PHE A 231 6.92 -15.41 -6.37
N PHE A 232 6.80 -16.49 -5.60
CA PHE A 232 5.89 -17.60 -5.94
C PHE A 232 4.42 -17.19 -5.81
N ASP A 233 4.06 -16.37 -4.83
CA ASP A 233 2.71 -15.81 -4.71
C ASP A 233 2.35 -14.91 -5.91
N ILE A 234 3.31 -14.16 -6.46
CA ILE A 234 3.12 -13.36 -7.67
C ILE A 234 2.91 -14.28 -8.89
N MET A 235 3.76 -15.30 -9.05
CA MET A 235 3.62 -16.24 -10.17
C MET A 235 2.30 -16.99 -10.12
N GLU A 236 1.89 -17.49 -8.96
CA GLU A 236 0.60 -18.14 -8.76
C GLU A 236 -0.57 -17.20 -9.09
N ARG A 237 -0.45 -15.93 -8.71
CA ARG A 237 -1.47 -14.93 -9.03
C ARG A 237 -1.60 -14.67 -10.52
N LEU A 238 -0.50 -14.62 -11.26
CA LEU A 238 -0.49 -14.47 -12.70
C LEU A 238 -1.08 -15.71 -13.39
N GLU A 239 -0.76 -16.90 -12.90
CA GLU A 239 -1.32 -18.17 -13.41
C GLU A 239 -2.85 -18.21 -13.21
N GLN A 240 -3.35 -17.81 -12.05
CA GLN A 240 -4.81 -17.70 -11.79
C GLN A 240 -5.51 -16.69 -12.72
N ARG A 241 -4.77 -15.79 -13.34
CA ARG A 241 -5.25 -14.73 -14.24
C ARG A 241 -4.85 -14.95 -15.70
N GLN A 242 -4.26 -16.08 -16.04
CA GLN A 242 -3.70 -16.35 -17.36
C GLN A 242 -4.71 -16.14 -18.50
N GLU A 243 -5.95 -16.61 -18.36
CA GLU A 243 -7.00 -16.43 -19.37
C GLU A 243 -7.24 -14.93 -19.64
N LYS A 244 -7.41 -14.14 -18.58
CA LYS A 244 -7.62 -12.69 -18.69
C LYS A 244 -6.46 -11.98 -19.40
N TYR A 245 -5.20 -12.33 -19.06
CA TYR A 245 -4.03 -11.78 -19.72
C TYR A 245 -3.95 -12.22 -21.19
N HIS A 246 -4.23 -13.48 -21.46
CA HIS A 246 -4.23 -14.00 -22.82
C HIS A 246 -5.29 -13.33 -23.68
N ASP A 247 -6.53 -13.20 -23.20
CA ASP A 247 -7.64 -12.58 -23.95
C ASP A 247 -7.37 -11.10 -24.25
N LYS A 248 -6.80 -10.39 -23.28
CA LYS A 248 -6.60 -8.93 -23.39
C LYS A 248 -5.33 -8.54 -24.13
N TYR A 249 -4.24 -9.30 -23.92
CA TYR A 249 -2.90 -8.96 -24.40
C TYR A 249 -2.30 -9.99 -25.35
N GLY A 250 -2.92 -11.16 -25.49
CA GLY A 250 -2.40 -12.26 -26.30
C GLY A 250 -1.16 -12.95 -25.71
N LEU A 251 -0.84 -12.68 -24.45
CA LEU A 251 0.31 -13.26 -23.73
C LEU A 251 0.08 -13.19 -22.22
N VAL A 252 0.81 -14.03 -21.48
CA VAL A 252 0.94 -13.94 -20.02
C VAL A 252 2.35 -13.45 -19.71
N PRO A 253 2.53 -12.38 -18.92
CA PRO A 253 3.86 -11.88 -18.62
C PRO A 253 4.62 -12.84 -17.71
N GLU A 254 5.89 -13.08 -18.03
CA GLU A 254 6.82 -13.85 -17.20
C GLU A 254 7.79 -12.91 -16.49
N PHE A 255 8.15 -13.28 -15.26
CA PHE A 255 9.06 -12.50 -14.43
C PHE A 255 10.22 -13.36 -13.91
N LYS A 256 11.31 -12.67 -13.63
CA LYS A 256 12.51 -13.20 -12.99
C LYS A 256 12.91 -12.28 -11.85
N ALA A 257 13.54 -12.81 -10.82
CA ALA A 257 13.94 -12.02 -9.66
C ALA A 257 15.32 -12.41 -9.12
N GLY A 258 16.06 -11.38 -8.71
CA GLY A 258 17.27 -11.52 -7.90
C GLY A 258 17.01 -11.06 -6.46
N VAL A 259 17.52 -11.79 -5.47
CA VAL A 259 17.34 -11.43 -4.05
C VAL A 259 18.68 -11.46 -3.32
N HIS A 260 18.93 -10.41 -2.57
CA HIS A 260 20.12 -10.28 -1.72
C HIS A 260 19.81 -9.45 -0.49
N PHE A 261 20.65 -9.54 0.54
CA PHE A 261 20.56 -8.71 1.73
C PHE A 261 21.91 -8.05 2.04
N GLY A 262 21.86 -6.98 2.80
CA GLY A 262 23.05 -6.30 3.28
C GLY A 262 22.71 -4.94 3.88
N ASP A 263 23.74 -4.23 4.27
CA ASP A 263 23.65 -2.93 4.90
C ASP A 263 23.41 -1.83 3.88
N VAL A 264 22.52 -0.92 4.24
CA VAL A 264 22.21 0.29 3.48
C VAL A 264 22.16 1.50 4.40
N ILE A 265 22.58 2.62 3.87
CA ILE A 265 22.31 3.92 4.48
C ILE A 265 20.98 4.42 3.92
N THR A 266 19.98 4.54 4.78
CA THR A 266 18.68 5.14 4.47
C THR A 266 18.72 6.60 4.83
N ALA A 267 18.56 7.47 3.86
CA ALA A 267 18.60 8.90 4.03
C ALA A 267 17.61 9.63 3.14
N LYS A 268 17.22 10.83 3.53
CA LYS A 268 16.49 11.76 2.69
C LYS A 268 17.49 12.58 1.87
N ILE A 269 17.32 12.61 0.56
CA ILE A 269 18.15 13.42 -0.33
C ILE A 269 17.31 14.37 -1.20
N GLY A 270 17.97 15.38 -1.74
CA GLY A 270 17.42 16.36 -2.69
C GLY A 270 16.79 17.59 -2.03
N ASP A 271 16.85 18.72 -2.74
CA ASP A 271 16.23 19.99 -2.33
C ASP A 271 14.94 20.28 -3.09
N LEU A 272 14.95 20.20 -4.40
CA LEU A 272 13.76 20.43 -5.26
C LEU A 272 12.76 19.27 -5.18
N LYS A 273 13.26 18.05 -5.12
CA LYS A 273 12.47 16.84 -4.91
C LYS A 273 13.14 16.01 -3.82
N ARG A 274 12.46 15.90 -2.70
CA ARG A 274 12.94 15.12 -1.55
C ARG A 274 12.44 13.69 -1.63
N VAL A 275 13.36 12.74 -1.65
CA VAL A 275 13.05 11.31 -1.67
C VAL A 275 13.86 10.58 -0.60
N ILE A 276 13.29 9.51 -0.05
CA ILE A 276 14.02 8.58 0.79
C ILE A 276 14.71 7.59 -0.14
N VAL A 277 16.02 7.47 0.00
CA VAL A 277 16.83 6.55 -0.80
C VAL A 277 17.55 5.56 0.09
N TYR A 278 17.75 4.38 -0.46
CA TYR A 278 18.66 3.37 0.06
C TYR A 278 19.97 3.46 -0.72
N ASN A 279 21.06 3.71 -0.03
CA ASN A 279 22.40 3.75 -0.63
C ASN A 279 23.26 2.65 0.00
N GLY A 280 23.75 1.75 -0.82
CA GLY A 280 24.57 0.63 -0.40
C GLY A 280 24.85 -0.31 -1.56
N ASP A 281 25.95 -1.05 -1.46
CA ASP A 281 26.38 -2.00 -2.46
C ASP A 281 25.37 -3.15 -2.68
N VAL A 282 24.54 -3.43 -1.65
CA VAL A 282 23.48 -4.45 -1.72
C VAL A 282 22.52 -4.23 -2.89
N MET A 283 22.18 -2.98 -3.22
CA MET A 283 21.30 -2.66 -4.34
C MET A 283 21.91 -3.10 -5.67
N ASN A 284 23.18 -2.71 -5.91
CA ASN A 284 23.90 -3.07 -7.11
C ASN A 284 24.09 -4.58 -7.22
N THR A 285 24.40 -5.24 -6.10
CA THR A 285 24.54 -6.70 -6.05
C THR A 285 23.23 -7.40 -6.39
N THR A 286 22.10 -6.94 -5.85
CA THR A 286 20.79 -7.53 -6.13
C THR A 286 20.42 -7.39 -7.59
N ALA A 287 20.67 -6.21 -8.20
CA ALA A 287 20.46 -6.00 -9.64
C ALA A 287 21.31 -6.97 -10.50
N ARG A 288 22.57 -7.19 -10.12
CA ARG A 288 23.44 -8.14 -10.84
C ARG A 288 22.96 -9.58 -10.69
N ILE A 289 22.51 -10.00 -9.52
CA ILE A 289 21.89 -11.33 -9.33
C ILE A 289 20.69 -11.49 -10.25
N GLN A 290 19.86 -10.47 -10.39
CA GLN A 290 18.70 -10.48 -11.28
C GLN A 290 19.12 -10.60 -12.77
N GLU A 291 20.17 -9.90 -13.21
CA GLU A 291 20.73 -10.03 -14.57
C GLU A 291 21.14 -11.47 -14.89
N PHE A 292 21.76 -12.18 -13.94
CA PHE A 292 22.18 -13.57 -14.10
C PHE A 292 21.03 -14.57 -14.27
N CYS A 293 19.80 -14.21 -13.92
CA CYS A 293 18.62 -15.09 -14.12
C CYS A 293 18.48 -15.57 -15.57
N ASN A 294 18.75 -14.70 -16.54
CA ASN A 294 18.69 -15.07 -17.96
C ASN A 294 19.83 -16.01 -18.34
N HIS A 295 21.03 -15.78 -17.82
CA HIS A 295 22.22 -16.57 -18.15
C HIS A 295 22.06 -18.02 -17.67
N TYR A 296 21.54 -18.21 -16.46
CA TYR A 296 21.38 -19.55 -15.87
C TYR A 296 19.96 -20.14 -16.05
N ASN A 297 19.11 -19.47 -16.82
CA ASN A 297 17.72 -19.88 -17.04
C ASN A 297 16.95 -20.21 -15.73
N CYS A 298 17.20 -19.40 -14.69
CA CYS A 298 16.57 -19.53 -13.39
C CYS A 298 15.65 -18.33 -13.15
N LYS A 299 14.42 -18.57 -12.68
CA LYS A 299 13.43 -17.51 -12.45
C LYS A 299 13.66 -16.75 -11.15
N LEU A 300 14.26 -17.38 -10.13
CA LEU A 300 14.53 -16.78 -8.83
C LEU A 300 15.95 -17.16 -8.38
N LEU A 301 16.87 -16.21 -8.43
CA LEU A 301 18.22 -16.34 -7.92
C LEU A 301 18.38 -15.61 -6.58
N ILE A 302 19.07 -16.25 -5.66
CA ILE A 302 19.44 -15.66 -4.37
C ILE A 302 20.92 -15.82 -4.11
N SER A 303 21.50 -14.93 -3.30
CA SER A 303 22.87 -15.08 -2.83
C SER A 303 23.00 -16.18 -1.79
N GLY A 304 24.14 -16.87 -1.76
CA GLY A 304 24.46 -17.86 -0.73
C GLY A 304 24.40 -17.28 0.67
N SER A 305 24.92 -16.06 0.86
CA SER A 305 24.86 -15.36 2.15
C SER A 305 23.42 -15.08 2.64
N LEU A 306 22.44 -14.88 1.73
CA LEU A 306 21.03 -14.79 2.11
C LEU A 306 20.48 -16.19 2.42
N LEU A 307 20.84 -17.20 1.61
CA LEU A 307 20.40 -18.58 1.83
C LEU A 307 20.80 -19.07 3.23
N ASP A 308 22.01 -18.76 3.68
CA ASP A 308 22.51 -19.13 5.03
C ASP A 308 21.67 -18.54 6.18
N LYS A 309 20.94 -17.44 5.92
CA LYS A 309 20.02 -16.82 6.89
C LYS A 309 18.60 -17.37 6.80
N LEU A 310 18.27 -18.14 5.78
CA LEU A 310 16.94 -18.68 5.52
C LEU A 310 16.83 -20.13 6.00
N GLU A 311 15.81 -20.41 6.77
CA GLU A 311 15.41 -21.78 7.09
C GLU A 311 14.38 -22.23 6.04
N LEU A 312 14.86 -22.81 4.94
CA LEU A 312 13.97 -23.34 3.90
C LEU A 312 13.17 -24.53 4.44
N ASP A 313 11.87 -24.49 4.28
CA ASP A 313 10.98 -25.61 4.56
C ASP A 313 10.94 -26.61 3.38
N GLU A 314 10.18 -27.69 3.54
CA GLU A 314 10.03 -28.71 2.50
C GLU A 314 9.40 -28.21 1.20
N THR A 315 8.77 -27.05 1.23
CA THR A 315 8.08 -26.41 0.07
C THR A 315 9.07 -25.89 -0.97
N TYR A 316 10.28 -25.52 -0.51
CA TYR A 316 11.27 -24.89 -1.40
C TYR A 316 12.53 -25.74 -1.47
N SER A 317 13.22 -25.66 -2.61
CA SER A 317 14.57 -26.19 -2.77
C SER A 317 15.46 -25.12 -3.35
N ALA A 318 16.70 -25.06 -2.87
CA ALA A 318 17.75 -24.23 -3.38
C ALA A 318 18.85 -25.12 -3.96
N SER A 319 19.21 -24.88 -5.21
CA SER A 319 20.33 -25.56 -5.87
C SER A 319 21.42 -24.55 -6.11
N PHE A 320 22.66 -24.92 -5.75
CA PHE A 320 23.84 -24.14 -6.11
C PHE A 320 23.96 -24.07 -7.65
N ILE A 321 24.23 -22.90 -8.17
CA ILE A 321 24.37 -22.66 -9.61
C ILE A 321 25.80 -22.37 -9.97
N ASP A 322 26.41 -21.34 -9.37
CA ASP A 322 27.74 -20.89 -9.70
C ASP A 322 28.29 -19.94 -8.63
N THR A 323 29.59 -19.76 -8.62
CA THR A 323 30.27 -18.71 -7.86
C THR A 323 30.72 -17.63 -8.86
N VAL A 324 30.12 -16.46 -8.78
CA VAL A 324 30.36 -15.36 -9.72
C VAL A 324 31.06 -14.19 -9.03
N LYS A 325 31.88 -13.48 -9.81
CA LYS A 325 32.46 -12.20 -9.38
C LYS A 325 31.74 -11.06 -10.09
N PRO A 326 30.76 -10.40 -9.46
CA PRO A 326 30.03 -9.31 -10.08
C PRO A 326 30.98 -8.17 -10.46
N ARG A 327 30.73 -7.54 -11.61
CA ARG A 327 31.56 -6.43 -12.09
C ARG A 327 31.68 -5.32 -11.06
N GLY A 328 32.90 -4.93 -10.71
CA GLY A 328 33.16 -3.89 -9.71
C GLY A 328 33.25 -4.39 -8.28
N LYS A 329 33.20 -5.71 -8.04
CA LYS A 329 33.42 -6.33 -6.73
C LYS A 329 34.75 -7.10 -6.67
N GLU A 330 35.33 -7.14 -5.48
CA GLU A 330 36.48 -7.99 -5.17
C GLU A 330 36.05 -9.36 -4.63
N THR A 331 34.89 -9.42 -3.97
CA THR A 331 34.34 -10.63 -3.34
C THR A 331 33.51 -11.45 -4.31
N GLU A 332 33.74 -12.76 -4.30
CA GLU A 332 32.91 -13.73 -4.99
C GLU A 332 31.54 -13.88 -4.32
N LEU A 333 30.55 -14.27 -5.09
CA LEU A 333 29.17 -14.41 -4.67
C LEU A 333 28.63 -15.75 -5.16
N ASP A 334 28.26 -16.62 -4.24
CA ASP A 334 27.55 -17.85 -4.55
C ASP A 334 26.11 -17.56 -4.93
N LEU A 335 25.66 -18.16 -6.03
CA LEU A 335 24.32 -18.05 -6.55
C LEU A 335 23.56 -19.35 -6.39
N HIS A 336 22.34 -19.24 -5.91
CA HIS A 336 21.45 -20.38 -5.74
C HIS A 336 20.11 -20.12 -6.45
N CYS A 337 19.66 -21.12 -7.20
CA CYS A 337 18.34 -21.10 -7.82
C CYS A 337 17.32 -21.67 -6.86
N VAL A 338 16.28 -20.90 -6.58
CA VAL A 338 15.20 -21.35 -5.69
C VAL A 338 13.98 -21.75 -6.53
N THR A 339 13.47 -22.95 -6.25
CA THR A 339 12.28 -23.51 -6.88
C THR A 339 11.29 -23.97 -5.81
N LYS A 340 9.99 -23.91 -6.16
CA LYS A 340 8.93 -24.48 -5.33
C LYS A 340 8.77 -25.95 -5.71
N LYS A 341 8.79 -26.84 -4.72
CA LYS A 341 8.43 -28.26 -4.91
C LYS A 341 6.91 -28.37 -5.00
N TYR A 342 6.45 -29.16 -5.96
CA TYR A 342 5.03 -29.47 -6.14
C TYR A 342 4.63 -30.72 -5.39
#